data_5b61ae43595308f230a73042f2a2cede
#
_entry.id   5b61ae43595308f230a73042f2a2cede
#
_cell.length_a   1.000
_cell.length_b   1.000
_cell.length_c   1.000
_cell.angle_alpha   90.00
_cell.angle_beta   90.00
_cell.angle_gamma   90.00
#
_symmetry.space_group_name_H-M   'P 1'
#
loop_
_entity.id
_entity.type
_entity.pdbx_description
1 polymer ?
#
loop_
_entity_poly.entity_id
_entity_poly.type
_entity_poly.pdbx_seq_one_letter_code
_entity_poly.pdbx_strand_id
1 'polypeptide(L)'
;PHAAIRIEAVGWEDRAPTPPELDRMKELARQGMQDGAFGFATGLTYPPGAYSDTDELVAISDAIADLGGFYMTHARYTKGDQLLDPFREAIEIGQRSGVPVHISHFHSPVDGMGPRMIGLVDEGRNAGIDVTFDQYPYAAASTILHSLLPYWVHAGGPTVLLERIKDPAVREQIGDAVNPMWGSTLDNYIFSHIGSDKNKEWE
;
A
#
# COMPACT_ATOMS: atom_id res chain seq x y z
N PRO A 1 -3.08 -9.28 -6.73
CA PRO A 1 -2.54 -8.29 -5.78
C PRO A 1 -1.05 -8.03 -6.05
N HIS A 2 -0.62 -6.76 -6.01
CA HIS A 2 0.77 -6.33 -6.24
C HIS A 2 1.78 -7.08 -5.36
N ALA A 3 1.54 -7.15 -4.05
CA ALA A 3 2.46 -7.81 -3.14
C ALA A 3 2.77 -9.27 -3.54
N ALA A 4 1.78 -10.02 -4.01
CA ALA A 4 1.99 -11.40 -4.46
C ALA A 4 2.83 -11.46 -5.74
N ILE A 5 2.56 -10.58 -6.70
CA ILE A 5 3.33 -10.45 -7.95
C ILE A 5 4.79 -10.07 -7.63
N ARG A 6 4.98 -9.12 -6.71
CA ARG A 6 6.31 -8.66 -6.32
C ARG A 6 7.10 -9.73 -5.57
N ILE A 7 6.45 -10.49 -4.66
CA ILE A 7 7.09 -11.61 -3.95
C ILE A 7 7.58 -12.67 -4.94
N GLU A 8 6.79 -12.98 -5.96
CA GLU A 8 7.15 -13.97 -6.98
C GLU A 8 8.33 -13.52 -7.84
N ALA A 9 8.39 -12.24 -8.21
CA ALA A 9 9.39 -11.74 -9.15
C ALA A 9 10.66 -11.21 -8.46
N VAL A 10 10.52 -10.49 -7.34
CA VAL A 10 11.59 -9.77 -6.64
C VAL A 10 11.88 -10.34 -5.26
N GLY A 11 10.88 -10.95 -4.62
CA GLY A 11 10.96 -11.36 -3.23
C GLY A 11 10.59 -10.23 -2.27
N TRP A 12 11.18 -10.29 -1.06
CA TRP A 12 10.98 -9.30 0.01
C TRP A 12 12.08 -8.24 0.06
N GLU A 13 12.75 -8.01 -1.07
CA GLU A 13 13.87 -7.08 -1.13
C GLU A 13 13.38 -5.63 -1.20
N ASP A 14 14.02 -4.76 -0.41
CA ASP A 14 13.81 -3.31 -0.43
C ASP A 14 14.67 -2.67 -1.53
N ARG A 15 14.25 -2.87 -2.77
CA ARG A 15 14.89 -2.33 -3.99
C ARG A 15 13.92 -2.28 -5.15
N ALA A 16 14.25 -1.50 -6.16
CA ALA A 16 13.52 -1.54 -7.43
C ALA A 16 13.70 -2.91 -8.13
N PRO A 17 12.72 -3.37 -8.93
CA PRO A 17 12.88 -4.54 -9.80
C PRO A 17 13.92 -4.28 -10.89
N THR A 18 14.65 -5.31 -11.27
CA THR A 18 15.41 -5.31 -12.51
C THR A 18 14.46 -5.38 -13.72
N PRO A 19 14.90 -5.00 -14.94
CA PRO A 19 14.03 -5.08 -16.12
C PRO A 19 13.40 -6.47 -16.34
N PRO A 20 14.12 -7.61 -16.23
CA PRO A 20 13.49 -8.92 -16.33
C PRO A 20 12.47 -9.22 -15.22
N GLU A 21 12.71 -8.76 -13.99
CA GLU A 21 11.74 -8.91 -12.88
C GLU A 21 10.48 -8.08 -13.14
N LEU A 22 10.62 -6.84 -13.63
CA LEU A 22 9.48 -6.00 -13.99
C LEU A 22 8.67 -6.62 -15.14
N ASP A 23 9.33 -7.18 -16.16
CA ASP A 23 8.66 -7.89 -17.24
C ASP A 23 7.90 -9.12 -16.71
N ARG A 24 8.49 -9.86 -15.78
CA ARG A 24 7.80 -10.95 -15.09
C ARG A 24 6.58 -10.50 -14.31
N MET A 25 6.65 -9.35 -13.64
CA MET A 25 5.50 -8.78 -12.92
C MET A 25 4.36 -8.41 -13.87
N LYS A 26 4.67 -7.81 -15.03
CA LYS A 26 3.67 -7.52 -16.08
C LYS A 26 3.02 -8.78 -16.62
N GLU A 27 3.80 -9.83 -16.89
CA GLU A 27 3.27 -11.13 -17.32
C GLU A 27 2.30 -11.72 -16.31
N LEU A 28 2.67 -11.73 -15.02
CA LEU A 28 1.82 -12.22 -13.93
C LEU A 28 0.52 -11.42 -13.81
N ALA A 29 0.58 -10.09 -13.97
CA ALA A 29 -0.60 -9.24 -13.96
C ALA A 29 -1.53 -9.57 -15.15
N ARG A 30 -1.00 -9.68 -16.37
CA ARG A 30 -1.77 -10.07 -17.55
C ARG A 30 -2.37 -11.47 -17.42
N GLN A 31 -1.60 -12.43 -16.91
CA GLN A 31 -2.13 -13.78 -16.65
C GLN A 31 -3.29 -13.73 -15.66
N GLY A 32 -3.16 -12.97 -14.56
CA GLY A 32 -4.26 -12.79 -13.62
C GLY A 32 -5.53 -12.22 -14.25
N MET A 33 -5.40 -11.26 -15.18
CA MET A 33 -6.55 -10.73 -15.94
C MET A 33 -7.19 -11.81 -16.82
N GLN A 34 -6.39 -12.63 -17.52
CA GLN A 34 -6.86 -13.74 -18.34
C GLN A 34 -7.56 -14.83 -17.52
N ASP A 35 -7.13 -15.02 -16.28
CA ASP A 35 -7.72 -15.96 -15.32
C ASP A 35 -9.00 -15.40 -14.65
N GLY A 36 -9.42 -14.17 -15.00
CA GLY A 36 -10.68 -13.58 -14.56
C GLY A 36 -10.56 -12.50 -13.47
N ALA A 37 -9.37 -11.98 -13.19
CA ALA A 37 -9.23 -10.81 -12.31
C ALA A 37 -9.83 -9.55 -12.99
N PHE A 38 -10.32 -8.63 -12.18
CA PHE A 38 -10.89 -7.36 -12.64
C PHE A 38 -9.83 -6.25 -12.82
N GLY A 39 -8.68 -6.37 -12.17
CA GLY A 39 -7.67 -5.33 -12.19
C GLY A 39 -6.48 -5.62 -11.29
N PHE A 40 -5.68 -4.60 -11.08
CA PHE A 40 -4.44 -4.60 -10.31
C PHE A 40 -4.63 -3.85 -8.99
N ALA A 41 -4.42 -4.52 -7.86
CA ALA A 41 -4.63 -3.94 -6.54
C ALA A 41 -3.32 -3.84 -5.73
N THR A 42 -3.13 -2.71 -5.04
CA THR A 42 -1.96 -2.42 -4.21
C THR A 42 -2.30 -2.12 -2.76
N GLY A 43 -1.33 -2.36 -1.87
CA GLY A 43 -1.33 -1.89 -0.49
C GLY A 43 0.03 -1.26 -0.19
N LEU A 44 0.16 0.04 -0.43
CA LEU A 44 1.46 0.71 -0.53
C LEU A 44 2.06 1.16 0.82
N THR A 45 1.39 0.86 1.91
CA THR A 45 1.95 1.01 3.27
C THR A 45 2.46 -0.32 3.85
N TYR A 46 2.29 -1.41 3.11
CA TYR A 46 2.69 -2.75 3.56
C TYR A 46 3.83 -3.30 2.72
N PRO A 47 4.99 -3.67 3.34
CA PRO A 47 6.01 -4.42 2.63
C PRO A 47 5.50 -5.76 2.08
N PRO A 48 5.95 -6.20 0.91
CA PRO A 48 6.91 -5.55 0.03
C PRO A 48 6.30 -4.50 -0.93
N GLY A 49 4.98 -4.27 -0.90
CA GLY A 49 4.34 -3.24 -1.72
C GLY A 49 4.87 -1.83 -1.47
N ALA A 50 5.22 -1.53 -0.21
CA ALA A 50 5.79 -0.25 0.18
C ALA A 50 7.14 0.08 -0.48
N TYR A 51 7.87 -0.93 -0.95
CA TYR A 51 9.17 -0.77 -1.61
C TYR A 51 9.10 -0.39 -3.09
N SER A 52 7.90 -0.45 -3.69
CA SER A 52 7.70 -0.06 -5.08
C SER A 52 7.76 1.46 -5.25
N ASP A 53 8.20 1.90 -6.40
CA ASP A 53 8.03 3.28 -6.85
C ASP A 53 6.80 3.44 -7.75
N THR A 54 6.51 4.68 -8.13
CA THR A 54 5.37 5.01 -8.98
C THR A 54 5.55 4.43 -10.39
N ASP A 55 6.79 4.36 -10.91
CA ASP A 55 7.09 3.86 -12.25
C ASP A 55 6.82 2.35 -12.38
N GLU A 56 7.15 1.56 -11.36
CA GLU A 56 6.79 0.14 -11.26
C GLU A 56 5.27 -0.04 -11.37
N LEU A 57 4.51 0.74 -10.60
CA LEU A 57 3.04 0.64 -10.55
C LEU A 57 2.40 1.06 -11.89
N VAL A 58 2.93 2.11 -12.51
CA VAL A 58 2.50 2.54 -13.85
C VAL A 58 2.76 1.44 -14.87
N ALA A 59 3.94 0.85 -14.88
CA ALA A 59 4.31 -0.17 -15.85
C ALA A 59 3.43 -1.44 -15.75
N ILE A 60 3.04 -1.85 -14.53
CA ILE A 60 2.16 -3.00 -14.34
C ILE A 60 0.72 -2.65 -14.70
N SER A 61 0.25 -1.44 -14.37
CA SER A 61 -1.09 -0.97 -14.70
C SER A 61 -1.27 -0.83 -16.22
N ASP A 62 -0.30 -0.25 -16.92
CA ASP A 62 -0.27 -0.14 -18.38
C ASP A 62 -0.35 -1.54 -19.04
N ALA A 63 0.34 -2.53 -18.48
CA ALA A 63 0.32 -3.89 -19.01
C ALA A 63 -1.05 -4.57 -18.99
N ILE A 64 -2.04 -4.06 -18.27
CA ILE A 64 -3.39 -4.60 -18.20
C ILE A 64 -4.46 -3.68 -18.80
N ALA A 65 -4.07 -2.52 -19.33
CA ALA A 65 -5.01 -1.53 -19.85
C ALA A 65 -5.82 -2.06 -21.06
N ASP A 66 -5.15 -2.76 -21.98
CA ASP A 66 -5.78 -3.39 -23.15
C ASP A 66 -6.73 -4.56 -22.79
N LEU A 67 -6.66 -5.08 -21.57
CA LEU A 67 -7.53 -6.12 -21.04
C LEU A 67 -8.73 -5.56 -20.25
N GLY A 68 -8.91 -4.25 -20.23
CA GLY A 68 -9.98 -3.59 -19.50
C GLY A 68 -9.78 -3.59 -17.97
N GLY A 69 -8.54 -3.73 -17.53
CA GLY A 69 -8.20 -3.70 -16.12
C GLY A 69 -8.31 -2.30 -15.51
N PHE A 70 -8.48 -2.23 -14.18
CA PHE A 70 -8.41 -0.99 -13.41
C PHE A 70 -7.37 -1.11 -12.29
N TYR A 71 -6.90 0.03 -11.81
CA TYR A 71 -5.99 0.14 -10.68
C TYR A 71 -6.75 0.46 -9.39
N MET A 72 -6.58 -0.35 -8.35
CA MET A 72 -7.16 -0.13 -7.03
C MET A 72 -6.07 0.00 -5.98
N THR A 73 -6.17 0.97 -5.07
CA THR A 73 -5.09 1.19 -4.11
C THR A 73 -5.58 1.49 -2.70
N HIS A 74 -4.99 0.79 -1.72
CA HIS A 74 -4.68 1.35 -0.43
C HIS A 74 -3.46 2.24 -0.61
N ALA A 75 -3.67 3.55 -0.58
CA ALA A 75 -2.69 4.54 -0.99
C ALA A 75 -1.40 4.51 -0.14
N ARG A 76 -0.34 5.11 -0.66
CA ARG A 76 0.95 5.25 0.03
C ARG A 76 0.88 6.38 1.05
N TYR A 77 0.23 6.16 2.18
CA TYR A 77 0.04 7.18 3.23
C TYR A 77 1.33 7.79 3.78
N THR A 78 2.49 7.25 3.44
CA THR A 78 3.80 7.78 3.82
C THR A 78 4.43 8.71 2.77
N LYS A 79 3.75 8.93 1.62
CA LYS A 79 4.27 9.72 0.52
C LYS A 79 4.10 11.21 0.77
N GLY A 80 5.17 11.97 0.55
CA GLY A 80 5.17 13.42 0.48
C GLY A 80 4.58 14.08 1.71
N ASP A 81 3.56 14.91 1.53
CA ASP A 81 2.86 15.62 2.61
C ASP A 81 1.97 14.71 3.47
N GLN A 82 1.84 13.42 3.11
CA GLN A 82 1.00 12.42 3.77
C GLN A 82 -0.50 12.78 3.81
N LEU A 83 -0.92 13.83 3.13
CA LEU A 83 -2.29 14.34 3.08
C LEU A 83 -2.91 14.16 1.70
N LEU A 84 -2.32 14.75 0.67
CA LEU A 84 -2.82 14.70 -0.71
C LEU A 84 -1.87 13.96 -1.65
N ASP A 85 -0.57 13.94 -1.37
CA ASP A 85 0.42 13.29 -2.25
C ASP A 85 0.19 11.79 -2.45
N PRO A 86 -0.29 11.03 -1.44
CA PRO A 86 -0.70 9.63 -1.64
C PRO A 86 -1.79 9.46 -2.72
N PHE A 87 -2.73 10.37 -2.76
CA PHE A 87 -3.85 10.33 -3.69
C PHE A 87 -3.48 10.90 -5.06
N ARG A 88 -2.58 11.90 -5.10
CA ARG A 88 -1.97 12.37 -6.36
C ARG A 88 -1.20 11.27 -7.06
N GLU A 89 -0.45 10.45 -6.32
CA GLU A 89 0.23 9.28 -6.87
C GLU A 89 -0.76 8.31 -7.52
N ALA A 90 -1.88 8.02 -6.85
CA ALA A 90 -2.90 7.12 -7.40
C ALA A 90 -3.48 7.66 -8.73
N ILE A 91 -3.80 8.96 -8.78
CA ILE A 91 -4.32 9.62 -9.99
C ILE A 91 -3.25 9.68 -11.08
N GLU A 92 -1.98 9.96 -10.73
CA GLU A 92 -0.84 9.92 -11.66
C GLU A 92 -0.68 8.55 -12.32
N ILE A 93 -0.82 7.46 -11.53
CA ILE A 93 -0.76 6.10 -12.07
C ILE A 93 -1.85 5.90 -13.14
N GLY A 94 -3.08 6.28 -12.86
CA GLY A 94 -4.16 6.21 -13.86
C GLY A 94 -3.91 7.08 -15.10
N GLN A 95 -3.42 8.29 -14.89
CA GLN A 95 -3.10 9.22 -15.98
C GLN A 95 -2.03 8.65 -16.92
N ARG A 96 -0.98 8.05 -16.36
CA ARG A 96 0.16 7.55 -17.12
C ARG A 96 -0.08 6.18 -17.75
N SER A 97 -0.91 5.35 -17.14
CA SER A 97 -1.22 4.00 -17.63
C SER A 97 -2.52 3.89 -18.43
N GLY A 98 -3.38 4.92 -18.37
CA GLY A 98 -4.66 4.92 -19.06
C GLY A 98 -5.75 4.04 -18.44
N VAL A 99 -5.52 3.44 -17.27
CA VAL A 99 -6.53 2.63 -16.58
C VAL A 99 -7.41 3.46 -15.64
N PRO A 100 -8.68 3.09 -15.42
CA PRO A 100 -9.49 3.63 -14.33
C PRO A 100 -8.82 3.44 -12.97
N VAL A 101 -9.05 4.37 -12.05
CA VAL A 101 -8.47 4.36 -10.70
C VAL A 101 -9.56 4.25 -9.64
N HIS A 102 -9.37 3.35 -8.68
CA HIS A 102 -10.20 3.28 -7.48
C HIS A 102 -9.34 3.46 -6.24
N ILE A 103 -9.66 4.48 -5.44
CA ILE A 103 -8.95 4.77 -4.19
C ILE A 103 -9.77 4.19 -3.03
N SER A 104 -9.24 3.16 -2.37
CA SER A 104 -9.90 2.53 -1.22
C SER A 104 -9.81 3.39 0.02
N HIS A 105 -10.88 3.33 0.84
CA HIS A 105 -11.00 4.03 2.13
C HIS A 105 -10.39 5.45 2.10
N PHE A 106 -10.90 6.25 1.16
CA PHE A 106 -10.45 7.61 0.87
C PHE A 106 -10.73 8.55 2.02
N HIS A 107 -9.79 8.68 2.95
CA HIS A 107 -9.92 9.50 4.16
C HIS A 107 -8.59 10.15 4.55
N SER A 108 -8.67 11.19 5.38
CA SER A 108 -7.52 11.82 6.04
C SER A 108 -7.76 11.86 7.54
N PRO A 109 -6.72 11.64 8.37
CA PRO A 109 -6.83 11.81 9.81
C PRO A 109 -6.87 13.30 10.23
N VAL A 110 -6.71 14.22 9.28
CA VAL A 110 -6.69 15.67 9.54
C VAL A 110 -8.05 16.27 9.24
N ASP A 111 -8.62 16.96 10.23
CA ASP A 111 -9.90 17.63 10.10
C ASP A 111 -9.90 18.68 8.98
N GLY A 112 -11.03 18.78 8.30
CA GLY A 112 -11.24 19.77 7.22
C GLY A 112 -10.58 19.43 5.88
N MET A 113 -9.95 18.26 5.73
CA MET A 113 -9.30 17.85 4.48
C MET A 113 -10.29 17.40 3.40
N GLY A 114 -11.52 17.01 3.78
CA GLY A 114 -12.51 16.47 2.83
C GLY A 114 -12.70 17.31 1.56
N PRO A 115 -12.95 18.63 1.64
CA PRO A 115 -13.09 19.46 0.43
C PRO A 115 -11.85 19.46 -0.48
N ARG A 116 -10.64 19.44 0.09
CA ARG A 116 -9.40 19.38 -0.69
C ARG A 116 -9.22 18.04 -1.38
N MET A 117 -9.56 16.97 -0.69
CA MET A 117 -9.51 15.60 -1.23
C MET A 117 -10.51 15.43 -2.39
N ILE A 118 -11.74 15.90 -2.21
CA ILE A 118 -12.75 15.88 -3.30
C ILE A 118 -12.29 16.75 -4.46
N GLY A 119 -11.76 17.94 -4.20
CA GLY A 119 -11.20 18.80 -5.26
C GLY A 119 -10.13 18.09 -6.09
N LEU A 120 -9.26 17.31 -5.47
CA LEU A 120 -8.25 16.52 -6.18
C LEU A 120 -8.87 15.46 -7.10
N VAL A 121 -9.92 14.78 -6.65
CA VAL A 121 -10.67 13.82 -7.48
C VAL A 121 -11.35 14.52 -8.66
N ASP A 122 -11.94 15.68 -8.42
CA ASP A 122 -12.60 16.47 -9.47
C ASP A 122 -11.56 16.97 -10.49
N GLU A 123 -10.37 17.39 -10.07
CA GLU A 123 -9.26 17.72 -10.97
C GLU A 123 -8.88 16.53 -11.86
N GLY A 124 -8.73 15.33 -11.29
CA GLY A 124 -8.45 14.11 -12.03
C GLY A 124 -9.53 13.78 -13.06
N ARG A 125 -10.80 13.86 -12.67
CA ARG A 125 -11.95 13.64 -13.56
C ARG A 125 -12.02 14.68 -14.68
N ASN A 126 -11.76 15.94 -14.37
CA ASN A 126 -11.72 17.02 -15.37
C ASN A 126 -10.55 16.84 -16.36
N ALA A 127 -9.47 16.18 -15.94
CA ALA A 127 -8.37 15.78 -16.81
C ALA A 127 -8.68 14.51 -17.64
N GLY A 128 -9.87 13.95 -17.51
CA GLY A 128 -10.33 12.78 -18.28
C GLY A 128 -9.97 11.42 -17.66
N ILE A 129 -9.54 11.39 -16.41
CA ILE A 129 -9.21 10.15 -15.70
C ILE A 129 -10.47 9.64 -14.99
N ASP A 130 -10.81 8.37 -15.18
CA ASP A 130 -11.90 7.72 -14.43
C ASP A 130 -11.44 7.42 -13.00
N VAL A 131 -11.78 8.31 -12.06
CA VAL A 131 -11.41 8.22 -10.65
C VAL A 131 -12.64 7.95 -9.80
N THR A 132 -12.61 6.86 -9.06
CA THR A 132 -13.62 6.48 -8.07
C THR A 132 -12.97 6.26 -6.70
N PHE A 133 -13.76 6.22 -5.64
CA PHE A 133 -13.28 5.91 -4.30
C PHE A 133 -14.37 5.29 -3.44
N ASP A 134 -13.96 4.62 -2.37
CA ASP A 134 -14.83 4.17 -1.29
C ASP A 134 -14.42 4.78 0.06
N GLN A 135 -15.31 4.68 1.04
CA GLN A 135 -15.05 5.09 2.41
C GLN A 135 -15.92 4.27 3.37
N TYR A 136 -15.34 3.84 4.48
CA TYR A 136 -16.11 3.17 5.54
C TYR A 136 -16.81 4.21 6.45
N PRO A 137 -18.02 3.87 7.02
CA PRO A 137 -18.85 4.82 7.75
C PRO A 137 -18.60 4.82 9.27
N TYR A 138 -17.36 4.62 9.72
CA TYR A 138 -17.00 4.58 11.14
C TYR A 138 -15.63 5.22 11.39
N ALA A 139 -15.40 5.66 12.64
CA ALA A 139 -14.24 6.44 13.05
C ALA A 139 -13.08 5.55 13.60
N ALA A 140 -12.89 4.37 13.06
CA ALA A 140 -11.80 3.47 13.44
C ALA A 140 -11.20 2.79 12.21
N ALA A 141 -9.93 2.41 12.28
CA ALA A 141 -9.28 1.60 11.27
C ALA A 141 -8.84 0.26 11.87
N SER A 142 -8.71 -0.77 11.04
CA SER A 142 -8.19 -2.07 11.45
C SER A 142 -7.02 -2.46 10.56
N THR A 143 -5.93 -2.91 11.18
CA THR A 143 -4.73 -3.36 10.47
C THR A 143 -4.01 -4.45 11.25
N ILE A 144 -2.88 -4.92 10.71
CA ILE A 144 -2.05 -5.95 11.31
C ILE A 144 -0.91 -5.33 12.12
N LEU A 145 -0.59 -5.91 13.27
CA LEU A 145 0.37 -5.34 14.23
C LEU A 145 1.74 -5.02 13.60
N HIS A 146 2.25 -5.87 12.73
CA HIS A 146 3.56 -5.66 12.12
C HIS A 146 3.61 -4.45 11.16
N SER A 147 2.46 -3.91 10.72
CA SER A 147 2.43 -2.66 9.94
C SER A 147 2.90 -1.44 10.73
N LEU A 148 2.96 -1.55 12.06
CA LEU A 148 3.50 -0.51 12.94
C LEU A 148 5.03 -0.47 12.95
N LEU A 149 5.70 -1.51 12.45
CA LEU A 149 7.14 -1.58 12.40
C LEU A 149 7.71 -0.78 11.22
N PRO A 150 8.90 -0.18 11.36
CA PRO A 150 9.58 0.47 10.26
C PRO A 150 9.80 -0.47 9.06
N TYR A 151 9.74 0.05 7.84
CA TYR A 151 9.80 -0.77 6.62
C TYR A 151 11.06 -1.64 6.52
N TRP A 152 12.22 -1.11 6.94
CA TRP A 152 13.49 -1.84 6.88
C TRP A 152 13.49 -3.15 7.71
N VAL A 153 12.64 -3.23 8.73
CA VAL A 153 12.52 -4.44 9.58
C VAL A 153 11.98 -5.63 8.78
N HIS A 154 11.16 -5.36 7.76
CA HIS A 154 10.49 -6.37 6.94
C HIS A 154 11.34 -6.94 5.80
N ALA A 155 12.45 -6.27 5.42
CA ALA A 155 13.32 -6.73 4.35
C ALA A 155 13.83 -8.16 4.60
N GLY A 156 13.71 -9.03 3.59
CA GLY A 156 13.99 -10.46 3.70
C GLY A 156 12.79 -11.31 4.14
N GLY A 157 11.64 -10.69 4.42
CA GLY A 157 10.36 -11.38 4.68
C GLY A 157 10.10 -11.74 6.14
N PRO A 158 8.96 -12.42 6.41
CA PRO A 158 8.46 -12.64 7.76
C PRO A 158 9.41 -13.44 8.66
N THR A 159 10.07 -14.45 8.12
CA THR A 159 11.03 -15.28 8.91
C THR A 159 12.22 -14.44 9.37
N VAL A 160 12.78 -13.62 8.46
CA VAL A 160 13.90 -12.73 8.77
C VAL A 160 13.47 -11.65 9.77
N LEU A 161 12.27 -11.10 9.62
CA LEU A 161 11.68 -10.16 10.56
C LEU A 161 11.64 -10.75 11.97
N LEU A 162 11.09 -11.97 12.14
CA LEU A 162 10.98 -12.63 13.44
C LEU A 162 12.33 -12.89 14.09
N GLU A 163 13.37 -13.22 13.32
CA GLU A 163 14.72 -13.35 13.84
C GLU A 163 15.33 -11.99 14.21
N ARG A 164 15.13 -11.00 13.37
CA ARG A 164 15.65 -9.63 13.53
C ARG A 164 15.15 -8.97 14.82
N ILE A 165 13.86 -9.10 15.14
CA ILE A 165 13.28 -8.50 16.35
C ILE A 165 13.69 -9.22 17.66
N LYS A 166 14.43 -10.33 17.60
CA LYS A 166 15.01 -10.95 18.79
C LYS A 166 16.25 -10.19 19.29
N ASP A 167 16.93 -9.46 18.42
CA ASP A 167 18.11 -8.66 18.76
C ASP A 167 17.70 -7.42 19.58
N PRO A 168 18.21 -7.26 20.82
CA PRO A 168 17.90 -6.09 21.64
C PRO A 168 18.27 -4.75 21.00
N ALA A 169 19.37 -4.69 20.24
CA ALA A 169 19.80 -3.48 19.57
C ALA A 169 18.83 -3.08 18.43
N VAL A 170 18.29 -4.07 17.72
CA VAL A 170 17.24 -3.85 16.71
C VAL A 170 15.95 -3.35 17.37
N ARG A 171 15.58 -3.90 18.51
CA ARG A 171 14.38 -3.46 19.25
C ARG A 171 14.52 -2.02 19.73
N GLU A 172 15.70 -1.61 20.20
CA GLU A 172 15.98 -0.21 20.55
C GLU A 172 15.81 0.71 19.33
N GLN A 173 16.39 0.35 18.18
CA GLN A 173 16.22 1.10 16.93
C GLN A 173 14.77 1.19 16.48
N ILE A 174 13.97 0.14 16.65
CA ILE A 174 12.54 0.16 16.36
C ILE A 174 11.82 1.13 17.31
N GLY A 175 12.16 1.11 18.61
CA GLY A 175 11.57 2.00 19.60
C GLY A 175 11.84 3.47 19.34
N ASP A 176 12.99 3.80 18.78
CA ASP A 176 13.37 5.16 18.40
C ASP A 176 12.81 5.59 17.05
N ALA A 177 12.32 4.66 16.23
CA ALA A 177 11.78 4.95 14.92
C ALA A 177 10.35 5.49 15.01
N VAL A 178 10.12 6.66 14.43
CA VAL A 178 8.76 7.17 14.25
C VAL A 178 8.10 6.42 13.11
N ASN A 179 6.97 5.76 13.38
CA ASN A 179 6.16 5.19 12.32
C ASN A 179 5.47 6.34 11.55
N PRO A 180 5.75 6.53 10.27
CA PRO A 180 5.24 7.67 9.50
C PRO A 180 3.72 7.65 9.33
N MET A 181 3.07 6.52 9.52
CA MET A 181 1.62 6.35 9.36
C MET A 181 0.84 6.57 10.66
N TRP A 182 1.39 6.14 11.80
CA TRP A 182 0.63 6.05 13.05
C TRP A 182 1.17 6.94 14.18
N GLY A 183 2.29 7.61 13.97
CA GLY A 183 2.96 8.37 15.01
C GLY A 183 3.72 7.49 16.02
N SER A 184 4.14 8.09 17.13
CA SER A 184 5.03 7.47 18.11
C SER A 184 4.32 6.87 19.33
N THR A 185 3.00 6.99 19.45
CA THR A 185 2.24 6.49 20.61
C THR A 185 1.29 5.35 20.23
N LEU A 186 1.10 4.42 21.15
CA LEU A 186 0.17 3.30 21.02
C LEU A 186 -1.13 3.50 21.80
N ASP A 187 -1.37 4.68 22.35
CA ASP A 187 -2.48 4.96 23.25
C ASP A 187 -3.87 4.78 22.62
N ASN A 188 -3.94 4.87 21.29
CA ASN A 188 -5.17 4.73 20.52
C ASN A 188 -5.35 3.35 19.87
N TYR A 189 -4.51 2.37 20.23
CA TYR A 189 -4.59 1.03 19.65
C TYR A 189 -5.29 0.07 20.59
N ILE A 190 -6.13 -0.77 20.02
CA ILE A 190 -6.85 -1.84 20.69
C ILE A 190 -6.58 -3.14 19.94
N PHE A 191 -6.17 -4.19 20.64
CA PHE A 191 -6.10 -5.51 20.08
C PHE A 191 -7.53 -6.09 19.96
N SER A 192 -8.05 -6.16 18.77
CA SER A 192 -9.38 -6.69 18.50
C SER A 192 -9.40 -8.21 18.35
N HIS A 193 -8.27 -8.82 18.08
CA HIS A 193 -8.08 -10.25 17.98
C HIS A 193 -6.62 -10.65 18.20
N ILE A 194 -6.39 -11.62 19.06
CA ILE A 194 -5.08 -12.26 19.27
C ILE A 194 -5.23 -13.76 19.01
N GLY A 195 -4.54 -14.26 17.98
CA GLY A 195 -4.63 -15.64 17.53
C GLY A 195 -4.01 -16.69 18.47
N SER A 196 -3.57 -16.29 19.67
CA SER A 196 -2.91 -17.16 20.66
C SER A 196 -3.65 -17.13 21.98
N ASP A 197 -4.11 -18.27 22.45
CA ASP A 197 -4.77 -18.41 23.79
C ASP A 197 -3.88 -17.92 24.93
N LYS A 198 -2.55 -18.01 24.78
CA LYS A 198 -1.58 -17.53 25.78
C LYS A 198 -1.64 -16.02 25.99
N ASN A 199 -2.04 -15.26 25.00
CA ASN A 199 -2.00 -13.80 25.02
C ASN A 199 -3.41 -13.17 24.94
N LYS A 200 -4.44 -13.97 25.15
CA LYS A 200 -5.84 -13.47 25.08
C LYS A 200 -6.16 -12.40 26.11
N GLU A 201 -5.41 -12.35 27.20
CA GLU A 201 -5.56 -11.28 28.19
C GLU A 201 -5.22 -9.87 27.65
N TRP A 202 -4.70 -9.76 26.43
CA TRP A 202 -4.39 -8.48 25.76
C TRP A 202 -5.55 -7.97 24.88
N GLU A 203 -6.59 -8.77 24.66
CA GLU A 203 -7.82 -8.34 24.03
C GLU A 203 -8.69 -7.54 25.03
#